data_b1fac33ab814a44515cb3eed26c6bf72
#
_entry.id   b1fac33ab814a44515cb3eed26c6bf72
#
_cell.length_a   1.000
_cell.length_b   1.000
_cell.length_c   1.000
_cell.angle_alpha   90.00
_cell.angle_beta   90.00
_cell.angle_gamma   90.00
#
_symmetry.space_group_name_H-M   'P 1'
#
loop_
_entity.id
_entity.type
_entity.pdbx_description
1 polymer ?
#
loop_
_entity_poly.entity_id
_entity_poly.type
_entity_poly.pdbx_seq_one_letter_code
_entity_poly.pdbx_strand_id
1 'polypeptide(L)'
;MRVAVIDIGTNSTRLLVAEVRREKVERVIHFDLVTTRLGEGIGSGYLQARAITRTCETLKRYLECIRSLEVERTVAAATSAVRDARNRQDFLQAARRTGLEVTVLSGEEEAYLSYLGVRGGLEVDAKGLVVMDVGGGSTEFIWQQEDTLFCRSVKAGAVRMTEGGHDDAAISRLLSPTLARIRLSSPRHLVGVGGTVTTCAAMVQKLEVYDPGRVHGFVLSRADVENLVDILSRCTLEERRRLPGLQPERADIITAGVRIVRLVMLELGMPSLQVSEADIMYGLAIQAASGVEIKSAVIYQ
;
A
#
# COMPACT_ATOMS: atom_id res chain seq x y z
N MET A 1 7.14 -21.72 -8.61
CA MET A 1 8.08 -20.68 -9.07
C MET A 1 8.46 -19.81 -7.89
N ARG A 2 9.75 -19.54 -7.72
CA ARG A 2 10.24 -18.59 -6.71
C ARG A 2 10.41 -17.22 -7.35
N VAL A 3 9.67 -16.24 -6.84
CA VAL A 3 9.61 -14.89 -7.41
C VAL A 3 10.13 -13.89 -6.39
N ALA A 4 10.92 -12.92 -6.84
CA ALA A 4 11.26 -11.72 -6.07
C ALA A 4 10.43 -10.54 -6.60
N VAL A 5 9.84 -9.82 -5.68
CA VAL A 5 9.09 -8.58 -5.94
C VAL A 5 9.75 -7.44 -5.20
N ILE A 6 10.06 -6.36 -5.91
CA ILE A 6 10.49 -5.10 -5.32
C ILE A 6 9.39 -4.07 -5.55
N ASP A 7 8.78 -3.59 -4.47
CA ASP A 7 7.80 -2.52 -4.49
C ASP A 7 8.45 -1.21 -4.04
N ILE A 8 8.42 -0.21 -4.90
CA ILE A 8 9.03 1.11 -4.69
C ILE A 8 7.92 2.12 -4.46
N GLY A 9 7.51 2.23 -3.20
CA GLY A 9 6.45 3.11 -2.75
C GLY A 9 6.91 4.54 -2.44
N THR A 10 5.96 5.39 -2.11
CA THR A 10 6.19 6.79 -1.72
C THR A 10 7.00 6.90 -0.41
N ASN A 11 6.67 6.08 0.59
CA ASN A 11 7.35 6.08 1.89
C ASN A 11 8.43 5.02 2.00
N SER A 12 8.16 3.81 1.55
CA SER A 12 8.98 2.63 1.78
C SER A 12 9.30 1.90 0.49
N THR A 13 10.47 1.26 0.44
CA THR A 13 10.84 0.30 -0.59
C THR A 13 10.87 -1.08 0.06
N ARG A 14 10.22 -2.06 -0.53
CA ARG A 14 10.01 -3.39 0.04
C ARG A 14 10.54 -4.48 -0.89
N LEU A 15 11.06 -5.56 -0.30
CA LEU A 15 11.43 -6.79 -0.99
C LEU A 15 10.58 -7.94 -0.45
N LEU A 16 9.96 -8.70 -1.33
CA LEU A 16 9.33 -9.98 -1.05
C LEU A 16 9.98 -11.03 -1.93
N VAL A 17 10.45 -12.13 -1.35
CA VAL A 17 10.78 -13.36 -2.09
C VAL A 17 9.81 -14.44 -1.64
N ALA A 18 9.07 -15.00 -2.58
CA ALA A 18 8.01 -15.96 -2.27
C ALA A 18 7.96 -17.11 -3.26
N GLU A 19 7.48 -18.26 -2.79
CA GLU A 19 7.08 -19.37 -3.62
C GLU A 19 5.60 -19.21 -4.00
N VAL A 20 5.36 -19.17 -5.31
CA VAL A 20 4.02 -18.98 -5.88
C VAL A 20 3.62 -20.24 -6.63
N ARG A 21 2.40 -20.72 -6.39
CA ARG A 21 1.81 -21.87 -7.04
C ARG A 21 0.29 -21.69 -7.19
N ARG A 22 -0.25 -21.99 -8.37
CA ARG A 22 -1.69 -21.91 -8.65
C ARG A 22 -2.33 -20.60 -8.23
N GLU A 23 -1.69 -19.48 -8.61
CA GLU A 23 -2.15 -18.10 -8.30
C GLU A 23 -2.25 -17.78 -6.80
N LYS A 24 -1.46 -18.46 -5.97
CA LYS A 24 -1.34 -18.18 -4.53
C LYS A 24 0.12 -18.10 -4.12
N VAL A 25 0.40 -17.23 -3.18
CA VAL A 25 1.67 -17.22 -2.44
C VAL A 25 1.58 -18.34 -1.40
N GLU A 26 2.32 -19.44 -1.62
CA GLU A 26 2.32 -20.58 -0.69
C GLU A 26 3.24 -20.34 0.51
N ARG A 27 4.38 -19.68 0.26
CA ARG A 27 5.36 -19.43 1.31
C ARG A 27 6.14 -18.14 1.04
N VAL A 28 6.26 -17.31 2.05
CA VAL A 28 7.21 -16.19 2.07
C VAL A 28 8.57 -16.72 2.50
N ILE A 29 9.59 -16.55 1.65
CA ILE A 29 10.98 -16.97 1.89
C ILE A 29 11.75 -15.85 2.57
N HIS A 30 11.54 -14.61 2.10
CA HIS A 30 12.21 -13.43 2.64
C HIS A 30 11.33 -12.21 2.48
N PHE A 31 11.35 -11.35 3.48
CA PHE A 31 10.71 -10.03 3.43
C PHE A 31 11.63 -9.00 4.06
N ASP A 32 11.79 -7.86 3.40
CA ASP A 32 12.48 -6.70 3.94
C ASP A 32 11.76 -5.41 3.57
N LEU A 33 11.84 -4.42 4.46
CA LEU A 33 11.24 -3.11 4.30
C LEU A 33 12.21 -2.02 4.76
N VAL A 34 12.49 -1.07 3.87
CA VAL A 34 13.31 0.11 4.17
C VAL A 34 12.49 1.37 3.92
N THR A 35 12.42 2.24 4.91
CA THR A 35 11.79 3.57 4.79
C THR A 35 12.70 4.51 3.99
N THR A 36 12.60 4.45 2.67
CA THR A 36 13.43 5.23 1.75
C THR A 36 12.92 6.65 1.53
N ARG A 37 11.65 6.92 1.82
CA ARG A 37 10.99 8.23 1.64
C ARG A 37 11.23 8.82 0.25
N LEU A 38 11.08 8.00 -0.81
CA LEU A 38 11.27 8.46 -2.18
C LEU A 38 10.34 9.64 -2.53
N GLY A 39 9.15 9.67 -1.93
CA GLY A 39 8.18 10.73 -2.11
C GLY A 39 8.30 11.91 -1.14
N GLU A 40 9.44 12.09 -0.43
CA GLU A 40 9.62 13.29 0.39
C GLU A 40 9.57 14.56 -0.48
N GLY A 41 8.78 15.55 -0.05
CA GLY A 41 8.54 16.77 -0.83
C GLY A 41 7.64 16.53 -2.06
N ILE A 42 6.78 15.52 -2.04
CA ILE A 42 5.90 15.11 -3.16
C ILE A 42 5.02 16.27 -3.69
N GLY A 43 4.72 17.24 -2.83
CA GLY A 43 3.98 18.45 -3.22
C GLY A 43 4.68 19.31 -4.25
N SER A 44 6.02 19.24 -4.37
CA SER A 44 6.80 19.95 -5.39
C SER A 44 6.62 19.39 -6.81
N GLY A 45 6.17 18.13 -6.91
CA GLY A 45 6.10 17.37 -8.17
C GLY A 45 7.45 16.86 -8.66
N TYR A 46 8.49 16.85 -7.82
CA TYR A 46 9.84 16.36 -8.14
C TYR A 46 10.35 15.42 -7.05
N LEU A 47 11.01 14.34 -7.48
CA LEU A 47 11.77 13.47 -6.59
C LEU A 47 13.08 14.16 -6.19
N GLN A 48 13.40 14.14 -4.90
CA GLN A 48 14.62 14.74 -4.38
C GLN A 48 15.83 13.84 -4.71
N ALA A 49 16.95 14.45 -5.13
CA ALA A 49 18.16 13.70 -5.51
C ALA A 49 18.66 12.78 -4.38
N ARG A 50 18.61 13.24 -3.12
CA ARG A 50 18.99 12.45 -1.95
C ARG A 50 18.07 11.24 -1.73
N ALA A 51 16.76 11.37 -2.03
CA ALA A 51 15.80 10.29 -1.90
C ALA A 51 16.01 9.24 -3.02
N ILE A 52 16.31 9.68 -4.24
CA ILE A 52 16.70 8.81 -5.35
C ILE A 52 17.95 7.99 -4.97
N THR A 53 19.01 8.65 -4.45
CA THR A 53 20.26 7.98 -4.04
C THR A 53 19.98 6.92 -2.98
N ARG A 54 19.29 7.28 -1.90
CA ARG A 54 18.94 6.37 -0.79
C ARG A 54 18.12 5.17 -1.27
N THR A 55 17.19 5.40 -2.18
CA THR A 55 16.39 4.32 -2.76
C THR A 55 17.26 3.39 -3.61
N CYS A 56 18.12 3.93 -4.47
CA CYS A 56 19.02 3.13 -5.30
C CYS A 56 20.04 2.30 -4.48
N GLU A 57 20.51 2.81 -3.34
CA GLU A 57 21.33 2.04 -2.39
C GLU A 57 20.55 0.84 -1.84
N THR A 58 19.29 1.04 -1.49
CA THR A 58 18.39 -0.05 -1.06
C THR A 58 18.18 -1.07 -2.17
N LEU A 59 17.98 -0.63 -3.43
CA LEU A 59 17.81 -1.53 -4.57
C LEU A 59 19.06 -2.41 -4.80
N LYS A 60 20.26 -1.87 -4.64
CA LYS A 60 21.52 -2.66 -4.74
C LYS A 60 21.56 -3.76 -3.69
N ARG A 61 21.27 -3.43 -2.42
CA ARG A 61 21.20 -4.42 -1.33
C ARG A 61 20.17 -5.52 -1.62
N TYR A 62 19.00 -5.15 -2.15
CA TYR A 62 17.97 -6.11 -2.51
C TYR A 62 18.40 -7.03 -3.64
N LEU A 63 19.08 -6.51 -4.66
CA LEU A 63 19.63 -7.35 -5.73
C LEU A 63 20.71 -8.33 -5.23
N GLU A 64 21.54 -7.92 -4.26
CA GLU A 64 22.51 -8.81 -3.61
C GLU A 64 21.80 -9.93 -2.83
N CYS A 65 20.74 -9.59 -2.07
CA CYS A 65 19.92 -10.57 -1.36
C CYS A 65 19.24 -11.56 -2.33
N ILE A 66 18.64 -11.07 -3.40
CA ILE A 66 17.96 -11.89 -4.42
C ILE A 66 18.90 -12.92 -5.03
N ARG A 67 20.16 -12.54 -5.32
CA ARG A 67 21.16 -13.47 -5.90
C ARG A 67 21.45 -14.69 -5.03
N SER A 68 21.30 -14.57 -3.71
CA SER A 68 21.54 -15.67 -2.75
C SER A 68 20.33 -16.59 -2.55
N LEU A 69 19.16 -16.29 -3.13
CA LEU A 69 17.89 -16.93 -2.80
C LEU A 69 17.29 -17.79 -3.94
N GLU A 70 18.09 -18.13 -4.96
CA GLU A 70 17.65 -18.99 -6.10
C GLU A 70 16.33 -18.54 -6.73
N VAL A 71 16.20 -17.25 -6.97
CA VAL A 71 15.00 -16.63 -7.55
C VAL A 71 14.96 -16.89 -9.06
N GLU A 72 13.81 -17.38 -9.56
CA GLU A 72 13.58 -17.66 -10.99
C GLU A 72 13.15 -16.41 -11.77
N ARG A 73 12.44 -15.49 -11.11
CA ARG A 73 11.96 -14.26 -11.73
C ARG A 73 11.98 -13.11 -10.73
N THR A 74 12.48 -11.96 -11.17
CA THR A 74 12.46 -10.70 -10.40
C THR A 74 11.60 -9.68 -11.11
N VAL A 75 10.70 -9.03 -10.39
CA VAL A 75 9.89 -7.90 -10.87
C VAL A 75 10.05 -6.73 -9.92
N ALA A 76 10.11 -5.53 -10.49
CA ALA A 76 10.17 -4.30 -9.72
C ALA A 76 9.13 -3.30 -10.23
N ALA A 77 8.33 -2.79 -9.31
CA ALA A 77 7.29 -1.82 -9.60
C ALA A 77 7.47 -0.55 -8.77
N ALA A 78 7.18 0.59 -9.38
CA ALA A 78 7.13 1.88 -8.70
C ALA A 78 5.73 2.47 -8.83
N THR A 79 5.28 3.14 -7.78
CA THR A 79 3.91 3.62 -7.63
C THR A 79 3.82 5.14 -7.60
N SER A 80 2.91 5.70 -6.83
CA SER A 80 2.51 7.12 -6.83
C SER A 80 3.66 8.13 -6.88
N ALA A 81 4.71 7.99 -6.06
CA ALA A 81 5.80 8.98 -6.03
C ALA A 81 6.51 9.10 -7.38
N VAL A 82 6.82 7.97 -8.02
CA VAL A 82 7.49 7.95 -9.33
C VAL A 82 6.51 8.30 -10.44
N ARG A 83 5.29 7.77 -10.37
CA ARG A 83 4.22 8.03 -11.36
C ARG A 83 3.94 9.52 -11.50
N ASP A 84 3.83 10.24 -10.38
CA ASP A 84 3.44 11.64 -10.35
C ASP A 84 4.63 12.62 -10.57
N ALA A 85 5.87 12.15 -10.49
CA ALA A 85 7.05 13.00 -10.57
C ALA A 85 7.37 13.45 -11.99
N ARG A 86 7.65 14.74 -12.17
CA ARG A 86 8.08 15.33 -13.44
C ARG A 86 9.46 14.82 -13.87
N ASN A 87 10.35 14.56 -12.91
CA ASN A 87 11.69 14.03 -13.12
C ASN A 87 11.79 12.51 -12.90
N ARG A 88 10.70 11.76 -13.10
CA ARG A 88 10.69 10.29 -12.95
C ARG A 88 11.80 9.58 -13.73
N GLN A 89 12.20 10.14 -14.86
CA GLN A 89 13.26 9.57 -15.70
C GLN A 89 14.61 9.55 -14.99
N ASP A 90 14.91 10.52 -14.13
CA ASP A 90 16.14 10.56 -13.34
C ASP A 90 16.21 9.34 -12.42
N PHE A 91 15.09 9.01 -11.76
CA PHE A 91 14.98 7.83 -10.91
C PHE A 91 15.10 6.52 -11.73
N LEU A 92 14.37 6.41 -12.85
CA LEU A 92 14.38 5.20 -13.67
C LEU A 92 15.78 4.92 -14.25
N GLN A 93 16.49 5.96 -14.69
CA GLN A 93 17.88 5.82 -15.14
C GLN A 93 18.82 5.42 -14.00
N ALA A 94 18.64 6.00 -12.79
CA ALA A 94 19.44 5.64 -11.62
C ALA A 94 19.18 4.19 -11.19
N ALA A 95 17.94 3.73 -11.18
CA ALA A 95 17.57 2.34 -10.91
C ALA A 95 18.18 1.36 -11.94
N ARG A 96 18.08 1.71 -13.24
CA ARG A 96 18.70 0.91 -14.32
C ARG A 96 20.22 0.75 -14.15
N ARG A 97 20.92 1.77 -13.65
CA ARG A 97 22.36 1.67 -13.35
C ARG A 97 22.66 0.71 -12.21
N THR A 98 21.69 0.34 -11.36
CA THR A 98 21.87 -0.72 -10.36
C THR A 98 21.69 -2.13 -10.95
N GLY A 99 21.22 -2.24 -12.19
CA GLY A 99 20.88 -3.49 -12.86
C GLY A 99 19.39 -3.85 -12.75
N LEU A 100 18.52 -2.93 -12.30
CA LEU A 100 17.10 -3.18 -12.11
C LEU A 100 16.25 -2.38 -13.09
N GLU A 101 15.44 -3.08 -13.88
CA GLU A 101 14.36 -2.47 -14.67
C GLU A 101 13.14 -2.29 -13.78
N VAL A 102 12.61 -1.07 -13.75
CA VAL A 102 11.45 -0.70 -12.90
C VAL A 102 10.27 -0.34 -13.79
N THR A 103 9.15 -1.03 -13.59
CA THR A 103 7.86 -0.69 -14.22
C THR A 103 7.14 0.34 -13.36
N VAL A 104 6.68 1.43 -13.98
CA VAL A 104 5.83 2.42 -13.28
C VAL A 104 4.38 2.05 -13.50
N LEU A 105 3.69 1.70 -12.41
CA LEU A 105 2.29 1.31 -12.45
C LEU A 105 1.37 2.54 -12.55
N SER A 106 0.30 2.43 -13.33
CA SER A 106 -0.85 3.31 -13.22
C SER A 106 -1.54 3.09 -11.87
N GLY A 107 -2.40 4.03 -11.44
CA GLY A 107 -3.15 3.87 -10.19
C GLY A 107 -4.12 2.70 -10.24
N GLU A 108 -4.67 2.43 -11.41
CA GLU A 108 -5.60 1.33 -11.64
C GLU A 108 -4.89 -0.03 -11.65
N GLU A 109 -3.68 -0.11 -12.23
CA GLU A 109 -2.84 -1.32 -12.15
C GLU A 109 -2.42 -1.61 -10.71
N GLU A 110 -2.02 -0.59 -9.96
CA GLU A 110 -1.70 -0.67 -8.52
C GLU A 110 -2.90 -1.21 -7.73
N ALA A 111 -4.10 -0.66 -7.97
CA ALA A 111 -5.35 -1.11 -7.37
C ALA A 111 -5.64 -2.58 -7.70
N TYR A 112 -5.60 -2.96 -8.98
CA TYR A 112 -5.87 -4.33 -9.41
C TYR A 112 -4.91 -5.34 -8.79
N LEU A 113 -3.62 -5.01 -8.70
CA LEU A 113 -2.61 -5.86 -8.07
C LEU A 113 -2.87 -6.04 -6.57
N SER A 114 -3.24 -4.97 -5.86
CA SER A 114 -3.64 -5.06 -4.45
C SER A 114 -4.88 -5.96 -4.28
N TYR A 115 -5.85 -5.89 -5.21
CA TYR A 115 -7.00 -6.80 -5.21
C TYR A 115 -6.60 -8.26 -5.43
N LEU A 116 -5.69 -8.53 -6.39
CA LEU A 116 -5.18 -9.89 -6.62
C LEU A 116 -4.47 -10.43 -5.36
N GLY A 117 -3.68 -9.60 -4.69
CA GLY A 117 -3.04 -9.95 -3.44
C GLY A 117 -4.04 -10.37 -2.37
N VAL A 118 -5.06 -9.53 -2.14
CA VAL A 118 -6.14 -9.84 -1.18
C VAL A 118 -6.85 -11.13 -1.53
N ARG A 119 -7.23 -11.33 -2.81
CA ARG A 119 -7.94 -12.54 -3.27
C ARG A 119 -7.09 -13.81 -3.16
N GLY A 120 -5.76 -13.68 -3.29
CA GLY A 120 -4.83 -14.79 -3.15
C GLY A 120 -4.46 -15.13 -1.70
N GLY A 121 -4.61 -14.17 -0.76
CA GLY A 121 -4.13 -14.30 0.61
C GLY A 121 -5.21 -14.33 1.68
N LEU A 122 -6.42 -13.82 1.41
CA LEU A 122 -7.49 -13.72 2.40
C LEU A 122 -8.76 -14.40 1.91
N GLU A 123 -9.35 -15.26 2.74
CA GLU A 123 -10.67 -15.84 2.47
C GLU A 123 -11.76 -14.81 2.80
N VAL A 124 -12.32 -14.19 1.77
CA VAL A 124 -13.38 -13.18 1.88
C VAL A 124 -14.39 -13.36 0.77
N ASP A 125 -15.68 -13.16 1.10
CA ASP A 125 -16.75 -13.15 0.09
C ASP A 125 -16.52 -11.98 -0.89
N ALA A 126 -16.52 -12.30 -2.18
CA ALA A 126 -16.38 -11.32 -3.24
C ALA A 126 -17.60 -10.41 -3.37
N LYS A 127 -18.77 -10.86 -2.91
CA LYS A 127 -20.02 -10.10 -3.05
C LYS A 127 -20.06 -8.90 -2.12
N GLY A 128 -20.03 -7.72 -2.70
CA GLY A 128 -19.99 -6.45 -1.96
C GLY A 128 -18.63 -6.17 -1.31
N LEU A 129 -17.56 -6.83 -1.77
CA LEU A 129 -16.20 -6.57 -1.33
C LEU A 129 -15.72 -5.22 -1.88
N VAL A 130 -15.17 -4.41 -0.99
CA VAL A 130 -14.36 -3.25 -1.31
C VAL A 130 -12.96 -3.46 -0.75
N VAL A 131 -11.95 -3.33 -1.58
CA VAL A 131 -10.54 -3.31 -1.14
C VAL A 131 -10.06 -1.87 -1.14
N MET A 132 -9.37 -1.47 -0.08
CA MET A 132 -8.75 -0.15 0.08
C MET A 132 -7.27 -0.32 0.40
N ASP A 133 -6.40 0.24 -0.43
CA ASP A 133 -4.95 0.30 -0.20
C ASP A 133 -4.55 1.73 0.17
N VAL A 134 -4.14 1.95 1.43
CA VAL A 134 -3.75 3.28 1.90
C VAL A 134 -2.23 3.43 1.86
N GLY A 135 -1.77 3.96 0.74
CA GLY A 135 -0.36 4.23 0.49
C GLY A 135 0.14 5.57 1.05
N GLY A 136 1.40 5.89 0.74
CA GLY A 136 1.98 7.17 1.12
C GLY A 136 1.53 8.34 0.24
N GLY A 137 1.38 8.14 -1.07
CA GLY A 137 1.02 9.20 -2.02
C GLY A 137 -0.43 9.16 -2.50
N SER A 138 -1.07 8.00 -2.43
CA SER A 138 -2.44 7.79 -2.92
C SER A 138 -3.17 6.75 -2.06
N THR A 139 -4.46 6.62 -2.30
CA THR A 139 -5.31 5.53 -1.81
C THR A 139 -6.01 4.92 -3.00
N GLU A 140 -5.86 3.62 -3.17
CA GLU A 140 -6.50 2.84 -4.20
C GLU A 140 -7.77 2.20 -3.67
N PHE A 141 -8.81 2.16 -4.53
CA PHE A 141 -10.08 1.51 -4.24
C PHE A 141 -10.41 0.53 -5.34
N ILE A 142 -10.84 -0.67 -4.94
CA ILE A 142 -11.31 -1.71 -5.84
C ILE A 142 -12.64 -2.21 -5.32
N TRP A 143 -13.64 -2.23 -6.21
CA TRP A 143 -14.95 -2.76 -5.88
C TRP A 143 -15.58 -3.39 -7.11
N GLN A 144 -16.47 -4.31 -6.89
CA GLN A 144 -17.25 -4.93 -7.94
C GLN A 144 -18.68 -4.36 -7.93
N GLN A 145 -19.17 -4.03 -9.11
CA GLN A 145 -20.57 -3.66 -9.33
C GLN A 145 -21.08 -4.48 -10.50
N GLU A 146 -22.10 -5.30 -10.26
CA GLU A 146 -22.53 -6.34 -11.21
C GLU A 146 -21.33 -7.23 -11.56
N ASP A 147 -21.04 -7.44 -12.85
CA ASP A 147 -19.91 -8.26 -13.31
C ASP A 147 -18.65 -7.42 -13.61
N THR A 148 -18.68 -6.13 -13.29
CA THR A 148 -17.58 -5.21 -13.61
C THR A 148 -16.74 -4.89 -12.37
N LEU A 149 -15.43 -5.09 -12.47
CA LEU A 149 -14.46 -4.68 -11.46
C LEU A 149 -13.99 -3.25 -11.74
N PHE A 150 -14.18 -2.37 -10.79
CA PHE A 150 -13.74 -0.99 -10.84
C PHE A 150 -12.48 -0.79 -10.01
N CYS A 151 -11.51 -0.10 -10.59
CA CYS A 151 -10.26 0.28 -9.94
C CYS A 151 -10.10 1.80 -10.00
N ARG A 152 -9.78 2.43 -8.87
CA ARG A 152 -9.57 3.88 -8.77
C ARG A 152 -8.43 4.21 -7.83
N SER A 153 -7.60 5.13 -8.25
CA SER A 153 -6.58 5.75 -7.38
C SER A 153 -6.96 7.20 -7.10
N VAL A 154 -6.94 7.55 -5.83
CA VAL A 154 -7.21 8.91 -5.33
C VAL A 154 -5.91 9.47 -4.75
N LYS A 155 -5.55 10.71 -5.09
CA LYS A 155 -4.33 11.39 -4.59
C LYS A 155 -4.48 11.81 -3.11
N ALA A 156 -4.84 10.85 -2.27
CA ALA A 156 -4.97 10.98 -0.82
C ALA A 156 -4.17 9.86 -0.18
N GLY A 157 -2.94 10.13 0.23
CA GLY A 157 -2.04 9.17 0.89
C GLY A 157 -1.40 9.79 2.13
N ALA A 158 -0.90 8.96 3.04
CA ALA A 158 -0.41 9.40 4.35
C ALA A 158 0.69 10.48 4.26
N VAL A 159 1.67 10.33 3.38
CA VAL A 159 2.73 11.33 3.17
C VAL A 159 2.15 12.59 2.54
N ARG A 160 1.38 12.44 1.46
CA ARG A 160 0.82 13.58 0.71
C ARG A 160 -0.09 14.44 1.58
N MET A 161 -0.96 13.83 2.38
CA MET A 161 -1.88 14.56 3.27
C MET A 161 -1.14 15.24 4.42
N THR A 162 -0.10 14.60 4.95
CA THR A 162 0.75 15.19 6.01
C THR A 162 1.52 16.39 5.50
N GLU A 163 2.25 16.26 4.40
CA GLU A 163 3.06 17.35 3.84
C GLU A 163 2.22 18.52 3.34
N GLY A 164 1.02 18.23 2.80
CA GLY A 164 0.08 19.26 2.37
C GLY A 164 -0.71 19.92 3.50
N GLY A 165 -0.55 19.47 4.75
CA GLY A 165 -1.31 19.99 5.89
C GLY A 165 -2.82 19.85 5.76
N HIS A 166 -3.30 18.78 5.07
CA HIS A 166 -4.72 18.62 4.77
C HIS A 166 -5.51 18.26 6.03
N ASP A 167 -6.60 18.96 6.26
CA ASP A 167 -7.60 18.64 7.28
C ASP A 167 -8.60 17.57 6.78
N ASP A 168 -9.49 17.12 7.67
CA ASP A 168 -10.50 16.10 7.33
C ASP A 168 -11.41 16.53 6.20
N ALA A 169 -11.79 17.82 6.14
CA ALA A 169 -12.64 18.34 5.10
C ALA A 169 -11.94 18.31 3.73
N ALA A 170 -10.66 18.61 3.68
CA ALA A 170 -9.85 18.53 2.47
C ALA A 170 -9.67 17.08 2.01
N ILE A 171 -9.38 16.16 2.93
CA ILE A 171 -9.27 14.71 2.65
C ILE A 171 -10.61 14.17 2.14
N SER A 172 -11.71 14.47 2.83
CA SER A 172 -13.06 14.03 2.43
C SER A 172 -13.41 14.52 1.02
N ARG A 173 -13.16 15.78 0.69
CA ARG A 173 -13.39 16.30 -0.68
C ARG A 173 -12.66 15.49 -1.78
N LEU A 174 -11.47 14.98 -1.49
CA LEU A 174 -10.73 14.14 -2.44
C LEU A 174 -11.34 12.74 -2.57
N LEU A 175 -11.81 12.16 -1.47
CA LEU A 175 -12.33 10.79 -1.40
C LEU A 175 -13.78 10.67 -1.88
N SER A 176 -14.63 11.67 -1.54
CA SER A 176 -16.09 11.61 -1.70
C SER A 176 -16.58 11.26 -3.12
N PRO A 177 -15.96 11.72 -4.24
CA PRO A 177 -16.42 11.32 -5.57
C PRO A 177 -16.32 9.82 -5.81
N THR A 178 -15.22 9.18 -5.34
CA THR A 178 -15.03 7.73 -5.45
C THR A 178 -15.92 6.99 -4.47
N LEU A 179 -16.01 7.42 -3.22
CA LEU A 179 -16.82 6.77 -2.20
C LEU A 179 -18.32 6.83 -2.52
N ALA A 180 -18.80 7.91 -3.15
CA ALA A 180 -20.18 8.01 -3.64
C ALA A 180 -20.47 6.91 -4.69
N ARG A 181 -19.55 6.60 -5.59
CA ARG A 181 -19.69 5.50 -6.56
C ARG A 181 -19.69 4.14 -5.87
N ILE A 182 -18.79 3.92 -4.92
CA ILE A 182 -18.70 2.67 -4.15
C ILE A 182 -20.02 2.42 -3.41
N ARG A 183 -20.64 3.42 -2.81
CA ARG A 183 -21.93 3.27 -2.11
C ARG A 183 -23.04 2.72 -3.02
N LEU A 184 -23.03 3.05 -4.30
CA LEU A 184 -24.00 2.52 -5.27
C LEU A 184 -23.86 1.02 -5.50
N SER A 185 -22.69 0.43 -5.21
CA SER A 185 -22.48 -1.02 -5.30
C SER A 185 -22.97 -1.79 -4.06
N SER A 186 -23.56 -1.10 -3.07
CA SER A 186 -24.03 -1.69 -1.81
C SER A 186 -22.94 -2.50 -1.11
N PRO A 187 -21.82 -1.88 -0.71
CA PRO A 187 -20.68 -2.56 -0.12
C PRO A 187 -21.06 -3.26 1.19
N ARG A 188 -20.50 -4.46 1.43
CA ARG A 188 -20.76 -5.27 2.63
C ARG A 188 -19.49 -5.58 3.43
N HIS A 189 -18.38 -5.69 2.74
CA HIS A 189 -17.09 -6.06 3.31
C HIS A 189 -16.03 -5.03 2.88
N LEU A 190 -15.34 -4.47 3.86
CA LEU A 190 -14.20 -3.58 3.61
C LEU A 190 -12.92 -4.32 4.04
N VAL A 191 -12.02 -4.50 3.09
CA VAL A 191 -10.66 -5.01 3.36
C VAL A 191 -9.68 -3.89 3.14
N GLY A 192 -8.79 -3.70 4.10
CA GLY A 192 -7.73 -2.72 4.00
C GLY A 192 -6.36 -3.36 3.92
N VAL A 193 -5.52 -2.82 3.05
CA VAL A 193 -4.12 -3.18 2.89
C VAL A 193 -3.23 -1.95 2.99
N GLY A 194 -1.94 -2.16 2.89
CA GLY A 194 -0.93 -1.12 2.95
C GLY A 194 -0.50 -0.77 4.37
N GLY A 195 0.68 -0.14 4.44
CA GLY A 195 1.37 0.07 5.71
C GLY A 195 0.63 0.94 6.73
N THR A 196 -0.32 1.76 6.31
CA THR A 196 -1.19 2.51 7.22
C THR A 196 -2.14 1.58 7.96
N VAL A 197 -2.84 0.73 7.23
CA VAL A 197 -3.86 -0.18 7.78
C VAL A 197 -3.24 -1.24 8.68
N THR A 198 -2.13 -1.84 8.24
CA THR A 198 -1.41 -2.84 9.04
C THR A 198 -0.81 -2.24 10.32
N THR A 199 -0.36 -0.96 10.26
CA THR A 199 0.07 -0.23 11.47
C THR A 199 -1.10 0.02 12.42
N CYS A 200 -2.31 0.37 11.93
CA CYS A 200 -3.48 0.50 12.80
C CYS A 200 -3.74 -0.80 13.58
N ALA A 201 -3.73 -1.95 12.89
CA ALA A 201 -3.92 -3.25 13.53
C ALA A 201 -2.84 -3.55 14.58
N ALA A 202 -1.58 -3.25 14.28
CA ALA A 202 -0.47 -3.43 15.21
C ALA A 202 -0.61 -2.53 16.46
N MET A 203 -1.02 -1.27 16.27
CA MET A 203 -1.24 -0.32 17.38
C MET A 203 -2.41 -0.70 18.27
N VAL A 204 -3.55 -1.13 17.70
CA VAL A 204 -4.72 -1.59 18.49
C VAL A 204 -4.35 -2.80 19.32
N GLN A 205 -3.57 -3.72 18.76
CA GLN A 205 -3.06 -4.90 19.45
C GLN A 205 -1.84 -4.62 20.35
N LYS A 206 -1.30 -3.39 20.33
CA LYS A 206 -0.11 -2.97 21.10
C LYS A 206 1.08 -3.91 20.88
N LEU A 207 1.36 -4.27 19.63
CA LEU A 207 2.45 -5.20 19.30
C LEU A 207 3.81 -4.53 19.55
N GLU A 208 4.59 -5.05 20.48
CA GLU A 208 5.97 -4.58 20.71
C GLU A 208 6.89 -5.02 19.57
N VAL A 209 6.66 -6.22 19.06
CA VAL A 209 7.31 -6.76 17.87
C VAL A 209 6.23 -7.00 16.82
N TYR A 210 6.46 -6.50 15.59
CA TYR A 210 5.51 -6.68 14.52
C TYR A 210 5.35 -8.15 14.14
N ASP A 211 4.12 -8.64 14.12
CA ASP A 211 3.77 -10.02 13.81
C ASP A 211 2.71 -10.04 12.67
N PRO A 212 3.12 -10.37 11.45
CA PRO A 212 2.21 -10.43 10.31
C PRO A 212 1.06 -11.44 10.52
N GLY A 213 1.29 -12.52 11.27
CA GLY A 213 0.27 -13.53 11.55
C GLY A 213 -0.84 -13.01 12.47
N ARG A 214 -0.53 -12.04 13.33
CA ARG A 214 -1.51 -11.37 14.17
C ARG A 214 -2.21 -10.21 13.49
N VAL A 215 -1.56 -9.61 12.50
CA VAL A 215 -2.09 -8.47 11.74
C VAL A 215 -3.00 -8.94 10.60
N HIS A 216 -2.59 -9.98 9.88
CA HIS A 216 -3.38 -10.53 8.77
C HIS A 216 -4.70 -11.14 9.28
N GLY A 217 -5.80 -10.73 8.68
CA GLY A 217 -7.15 -11.16 9.08
C GLY A 217 -7.72 -10.42 10.30
N PHE A 218 -6.92 -9.56 10.98
CA PHE A 218 -7.42 -8.79 12.11
C PHE A 218 -8.58 -7.87 11.70
N VAL A 219 -9.59 -7.75 12.55
CA VAL A 219 -10.76 -6.91 12.30
C VAL A 219 -10.66 -5.65 13.14
N LEU A 220 -10.44 -4.52 12.48
CA LEU A 220 -10.48 -3.19 13.07
C LEU A 220 -11.92 -2.70 13.13
N SER A 221 -12.44 -2.41 14.31
CA SER A 221 -13.71 -1.72 14.44
C SER A 221 -13.56 -0.21 14.13
N ARG A 222 -14.67 0.45 13.77
CA ARG A 222 -14.67 1.91 13.61
C ARG A 222 -14.27 2.61 14.93
N ALA A 223 -14.70 2.07 16.08
CA ALA A 223 -14.33 2.61 17.38
C ALA A 223 -12.82 2.54 17.63
N ASP A 224 -12.15 1.45 17.20
CA ASP A 224 -10.68 1.33 17.30
C ASP A 224 -10.00 2.43 16.48
N VAL A 225 -10.47 2.65 15.25
CA VAL A 225 -9.90 3.68 14.36
C VAL A 225 -10.13 5.10 14.90
N GLU A 226 -11.32 5.39 15.43
CA GLU A 226 -11.63 6.66 16.09
C GLU A 226 -10.73 6.90 17.31
N ASN A 227 -10.53 5.88 18.15
CA ASN A 227 -9.63 5.94 19.30
C ASN A 227 -8.17 6.19 18.86
N LEU A 228 -7.71 5.56 17.79
CA LEU A 228 -6.36 5.83 17.25
C LEU A 228 -6.22 7.29 16.78
N VAL A 229 -7.23 7.87 16.11
CA VAL A 229 -7.21 9.29 15.74
C VAL A 229 -7.09 10.18 16.97
N ASP A 230 -7.86 9.88 18.02
CA ASP A 230 -7.83 10.62 19.29
C ASP A 230 -6.46 10.56 19.98
N ILE A 231 -5.88 9.37 20.09
CA ILE A 231 -4.54 9.18 20.67
C ILE A 231 -3.50 9.97 19.87
N LEU A 232 -3.46 9.74 18.55
CA LEU A 232 -2.47 10.36 17.67
C LEU A 232 -2.57 11.89 17.60
N SER A 233 -3.79 12.45 17.74
CA SER A 233 -3.99 13.91 17.73
C SER A 233 -3.51 14.59 19.01
N ARG A 234 -3.49 13.87 20.13
CA ARG A 234 -3.02 14.41 21.44
C ARG A 234 -1.51 14.25 21.63
N CYS A 235 -0.89 13.31 20.91
CA CYS A 235 0.53 13.02 21.04
C CYS A 235 1.39 13.96 20.22
N THR A 236 2.50 14.43 20.79
CA THR A 236 3.61 15.01 20.05
C THR A 236 4.28 13.96 19.15
N LEU A 237 5.12 14.39 18.22
CA LEU A 237 5.86 13.46 17.36
C LEU A 237 6.75 12.50 18.18
N GLU A 238 7.40 12.99 19.21
CA GLU A 238 8.26 12.16 20.07
C GLU A 238 7.46 11.13 20.88
N GLU A 239 6.27 11.49 21.37
CA GLU A 239 5.38 10.55 22.03
C GLU A 239 4.87 9.49 21.06
N ARG A 240 4.50 9.89 19.83
CA ARG A 240 4.06 8.93 18.79
C ARG A 240 5.14 7.88 18.49
N ARG A 241 6.42 8.27 18.42
CA ARG A 241 7.53 7.35 18.18
C ARG A 241 7.66 6.23 19.21
N ARG A 242 7.05 6.40 20.37
CA ARG A 242 7.07 5.44 21.48
C ARG A 242 5.79 4.63 21.63
N LEU A 243 4.79 4.87 20.77
CA LEU A 243 3.54 4.14 20.83
C LEU A 243 3.76 2.68 20.40
N PRO A 244 3.31 1.69 21.19
CA PRO A 244 3.38 0.29 20.81
C PRO A 244 2.68 0.01 19.47
N GLY A 245 3.30 -0.80 18.63
CA GLY A 245 2.77 -1.15 17.30
C GLY A 245 3.02 -0.11 16.21
N LEU A 246 3.53 1.08 16.57
CA LEU A 246 3.89 2.10 15.60
C LEU A 246 5.40 2.09 15.30
N GLN A 247 5.75 1.86 14.04
CA GLN A 247 7.13 2.02 13.59
C GLN A 247 7.56 3.50 13.72
N PRO A 248 8.65 3.84 14.42
CA PRO A 248 9.08 5.23 14.65
C PRO A 248 9.22 6.06 13.36
N GLU A 249 9.60 5.41 12.24
CA GLU A 249 9.77 6.00 10.92
C GLU A 249 8.46 6.42 10.26
N ARG A 250 7.31 5.97 10.80
CA ARG A 250 5.95 6.32 10.34
C ARG A 250 5.24 7.33 11.24
N ALA A 251 5.83 7.69 12.38
CA ALA A 251 5.20 8.52 13.41
C ALA A 251 4.75 9.90 12.91
N ASP A 252 5.44 10.44 11.91
CA ASP A 252 5.12 11.73 11.29
C ASP A 252 3.93 11.67 10.33
N ILE A 253 3.71 10.55 9.66
CA ILE A 253 2.68 10.40 8.61
C ILE A 253 1.44 9.62 9.05
N ILE A 254 1.54 8.82 10.10
CA ILE A 254 0.47 7.88 10.49
C ILE A 254 -0.85 8.57 10.80
N THR A 255 -0.82 9.75 11.40
CA THR A 255 -2.04 10.50 11.76
C THR A 255 -2.91 10.78 10.55
N ALA A 256 -2.32 11.25 9.45
CA ALA A 256 -3.06 11.49 8.21
C ALA A 256 -3.58 10.18 7.62
N GLY A 257 -2.78 9.10 7.67
CA GLY A 257 -3.20 7.78 7.20
C GLY A 257 -4.42 7.24 7.95
N VAL A 258 -4.41 7.30 9.29
CA VAL A 258 -5.56 6.85 10.12
C VAL A 258 -6.81 7.71 9.87
N ARG A 259 -6.65 9.02 9.64
CA ARG A 259 -7.76 9.90 9.25
C ARG A 259 -8.39 9.50 7.91
N ILE A 260 -7.57 9.09 6.92
CA ILE A 260 -8.09 8.54 5.65
C ILE A 260 -8.94 7.29 5.93
N VAL A 261 -8.41 6.32 6.70
CA VAL A 261 -9.16 5.10 7.06
C VAL A 261 -10.47 5.43 7.75
N ARG A 262 -10.46 6.33 8.74
CA ARG A 262 -11.65 6.77 9.45
C ARG A 262 -12.71 7.35 8.51
N LEU A 263 -12.31 8.29 7.65
CA LEU A 263 -13.23 8.96 6.73
C LEU A 263 -13.86 7.98 5.74
N VAL A 264 -13.08 7.02 5.22
CA VAL A 264 -13.62 5.96 4.35
C VAL A 264 -14.65 5.10 5.08
N MET A 265 -14.34 4.65 6.30
CA MET A 265 -15.28 3.85 7.09
C MET A 265 -16.56 4.61 7.41
N LEU A 266 -16.47 5.89 7.74
CA LEU A 266 -17.62 6.75 8.01
C LEU A 266 -18.47 6.95 6.76
N GLU A 267 -17.86 7.36 5.63
CA GLU A 267 -18.60 7.67 4.41
C GLU A 267 -19.23 6.44 3.75
N LEU A 268 -18.61 5.25 3.89
CA LEU A 268 -19.19 3.99 3.42
C LEU A 268 -20.15 3.34 4.43
N GLY A 269 -20.27 3.86 5.64
CA GLY A 269 -21.10 3.29 6.70
C GLY A 269 -20.56 1.94 7.23
N MET A 270 -19.26 1.66 7.06
CA MET A 270 -18.64 0.41 7.47
C MET A 270 -18.39 0.37 8.99
N PRO A 271 -18.94 -0.62 9.73
CA PRO A 271 -18.69 -0.76 11.16
C PRO A 271 -17.30 -1.31 11.46
N SER A 272 -16.71 -2.03 10.50
CA SER A 272 -15.39 -2.65 10.63
C SER A 272 -14.68 -2.76 9.30
N LEU A 273 -13.39 -3.01 9.38
CA LEU A 273 -12.44 -3.20 8.29
C LEU A 273 -11.59 -4.42 8.60
N GLN A 274 -11.50 -5.38 7.69
CA GLN A 274 -10.59 -6.51 7.82
C GLN A 274 -9.23 -6.18 7.22
N VAL A 275 -8.16 -6.46 7.96
CA VAL A 275 -6.78 -6.13 7.58
C VAL A 275 -6.15 -7.27 6.80
N SER A 276 -5.45 -6.96 5.70
CA SER A 276 -4.68 -7.96 4.97
C SER A 276 -3.22 -7.53 4.81
N GLU A 277 -2.30 -8.47 5.08
CA GLU A 277 -0.87 -8.37 4.72
C GLU A 277 -0.62 -8.68 3.24
N ALA A 278 -1.52 -9.45 2.64
CA ALA A 278 -1.46 -9.76 1.22
C ALA A 278 -1.97 -8.56 0.42
N ASP A 279 -1.03 -7.77 -0.06
CA ASP A 279 -1.22 -6.52 -0.78
C ASP A 279 -0.67 -6.59 -2.23
N ILE A 280 -0.30 -5.45 -2.79
CA ILE A 280 0.29 -5.32 -4.13
C ILE A 280 1.47 -6.27 -4.36
N MET A 281 2.29 -6.56 -3.34
CA MET A 281 3.45 -7.44 -3.51
C MET A 281 3.03 -8.88 -3.79
N TYR A 282 1.97 -9.35 -3.14
CA TYR A 282 1.38 -10.66 -3.43
C TYR A 282 0.78 -10.68 -4.83
N GLY A 283 0.07 -9.63 -5.23
CA GLY A 283 -0.48 -9.49 -6.57
C GLY A 283 0.61 -9.51 -7.65
N LEU A 284 1.70 -8.77 -7.46
CA LEU A 284 2.86 -8.78 -8.35
C LEU A 284 3.53 -10.16 -8.42
N ALA A 285 3.66 -10.87 -7.28
CA ALA A 285 4.23 -12.20 -7.24
C ALA A 285 3.37 -13.21 -8.02
N ILE A 286 2.05 -13.17 -7.80
CA ILE A 286 1.06 -14.01 -8.50
C ILE A 286 1.11 -13.74 -10.02
N GLN A 287 1.06 -12.48 -10.41
CA GLN A 287 1.13 -12.08 -11.82
C GLN A 287 2.44 -12.51 -12.47
N ALA A 288 3.57 -12.30 -11.78
CA ALA A 288 4.86 -12.70 -12.30
C ALA A 288 4.95 -14.23 -12.52
N ALA A 289 4.35 -15.03 -11.66
CA ALA A 289 4.33 -16.48 -11.78
C ALA A 289 3.36 -16.98 -12.88
N SER A 290 2.25 -16.30 -13.12
CA SER A 290 1.25 -16.70 -14.14
C SER A 290 1.66 -16.32 -15.57
N GLY A 291 2.57 -15.34 -15.73
CA GLY A 291 2.95 -14.82 -17.04
C GLY A 291 1.87 -13.98 -17.75
N VAL A 292 0.76 -13.70 -17.08
CA VAL A 292 -0.37 -12.94 -17.65
C VAL A 292 -0.11 -11.44 -17.54
N GLU A 293 -0.23 -10.70 -18.65
CA GLU A 293 -0.21 -9.24 -18.62
C GLU A 293 -1.54 -8.68 -18.10
N ILE A 294 -1.50 -7.59 -17.31
CA ILE A 294 -2.68 -6.95 -16.66
C ILE A 294 -3.73 -6.47 -17.68
N LYS A 295 -3.32 -6.24 -18.93
CA LYS A 295 -4.07 -5.46 -19.94
C LYS A 295 -5.44 -6.01 -20.37
N SER A 296 -5.83 -7.23 -20.01
CA SER A 296 -7.01 -7.88 -20.60
C SER A 296 -8.25 -8.00 -19.69
N ALA A 297 -8.20 -7.61 -18.42
CA ALA A 297 -9.27 -7.92 -17.46
C ALA A 297 -9.88 -6.73 -16.69
N VAL A 298 -9.43 -5.51 -16.91
CA VAL A 298 -9.86 -4.36 -16.09
C VAL A 298 -10.44 -3.26 -16.96
N ILE A 299 -11.70 -2.90 -16.71
CA ILE A 299 -12.33 -1.72 -17.34
C ILE A 299 -11.92 -0.50 -16.53
N TYR A 300 -11.06 0.31 -17.12
CA TYR A 300 -10.67 1.63 -16.62
C TYR A 300 -11.76 2.66 -17.02
N GLN A 301 -12.64 3.04 -16.11
CA GLN A 301 -13.59 4.14 -16.33
C GLN A 301 -13.54 5.16 -15.19
#